data_3f8360399748b82b75bc5550881d69eb
#
_entry.id   3f8360399748b82b75bc5550881d69eb
#
_cell.length_a   1.000
_cell.length_b   1.000
_cell.length_c   1.000
_cell.angle_alpha   90.00
_cell.angle_beta   90.00
_cell.angle_gamma   90.00
#
_symmetry.space_group_name_H-M   'P 1'
#
loop_
_entity.id
_entity.type
_entity.pdbx_description
1 polymer ?
#
loop_
_entity_poly.entity_id
_entity_poly.type
_entity_poly.pdbx_seq_one_letter_code
_entity_poly.pdbx_strand_id
1 'polypeptide(L)'
;LARRAFRNVEGLDRSHYLIQKAKERAKVEGLPVRFREGDARKLPYPPDSFDTVLILGNSFGYFETIHDDLRVLKEVLRVLKPWGKVFIDIADGEYLKENFQRRSWEWIEKKLFVCRERSLSLDGDRLVSREVVTHVQKGVIADQFYAERLYSKDDLLRLLAEAGFSETSFPAQLSTTSRRAQDLGMMERRIVATAQTRKQWTPIKQKPKDQEKHVVVLLGDPAKSDPLKPLNVFDDDDFYTIDRMKAALRELKGYRFTFLSNHDTLIQDLLRLVGKIDLVFNLCDEGYGNDPGRELHVAAMLELLGIPYTGAGPQCLAHCYDKSLVRGVAKEMLIPVPEGLFVEPKDSTFELPFDFPVIVKPNLGDSSFGITARGVAYGAEELINAILGIRQQFGYEKPVLVEEFLQGKDLSVGIIGNPPTSYTVLPITEEDYSVVPPEMPRICGYEAKWCPDSPYWNIKSVPAELPDDTEKAIVKWCVELWERLECRDYARFDWRLDAEGTPK
;
A
#
# COMPACT_ATOMS: atom_id res chain seq x y z
N LEU A 1 -9.16 -18.75 25.91
CA LEU A 1 -9.21 -20.05 25.23
C LEU A 1 -7.91 -20.83 25.46
N ALA A 2 -6.74 -20.33 25.03
CA ALA A 2 -5.47 -21.03 25.19
C ALA A 2 -5.17 -21.40 26.66
N ARG A 3 -5.42 -20.50 27.62
CA ARG A 3 -5.32 -20.81 29.06
C ARG A 3 -6.24 -21.94 29.53
N ARG A 4 -7.27 -22.27 28.76
CA ARG A 4 -8.20 -23.40 29.00
C ARG A 4 -7.90 -24.60 28.11
N ALA A 5 -6.65 -24.75 27.68
CA ALA A 5 -6.12 -25.87 26.89
C ALA A 5 -6.69 -26.02 25.46
N PHE A 6 -7.30 -25.00 24.88
CA PHE A 6 -7.56 -25.00 23.44
C PHE A 6 -6.23 -24.83 22.69
N ARG A 7 -5.86 -25.78 21.84
CA ARG A 7 -4.53 -25.84 21.23
C ARG A 7 -4.40 -25.06 19.93
N ASN A 8 -5.46 -24.95 19.15
CA ASN A 8 -5.43 -24.31 17.83
C ASN A 8 -6.23 -23.01 17.90
N VAL A 9 -5.66 -22.02 18.58
CA VAL A 9 -6.28 -20.70 18.72
C VAL A 9 -5.53 -19.72 17.83
N GLU A 10 -6.27 -19.02 16.97
CA GLU A 10 -5.77 -17.92 16.15
C GLU A 10 -6.53 -16.65 16.48
N GLY A 11 -5.86 -15.50 16.46
CA GLY A 11 -6.45 -14.20 16.61
C GLY A 11 -6.14 -13.33 15.40
N LEU A 12 -7.12 -12.55 14.95
CA LEU A 12 -6.97 -11.59 13.87
C LEU A 12 -7.51 -10.24 14.32
N ASP A 13 -6.76 -9.21 14.06
CA ASP A 13 -7.16 -7.82 14.28
C ASP A 13 -6.54 -6.93 13.20
N ARG A 14 -7.20 -5.83 12.86
CA ARG A 14 -6.68 -4.84 11.91
C ARG A 14 -5.57 -3.97 12.53
N SER A 15 -5.57 -3.82 13.84
CA SER A 15 -4.64 -2.96 14.56
C SER A 15 -3.29 -3.64 14.75
N HIS A 16 -2.26 -3.14 14.07
CA HIS A 16 -0.88 -3.55 14.29
C HIS A 16 -0.49 -3.49 15.76
N TYR A 17 -0.83 -2.39 16.43
CA TYR A 17 -0.53 -2.20 17.86
C TYR A 17 -1.16 -3.29 18.74
N LEU A 18 -2.45 -3.60 18.55
CA LEU A 18 -3.12 -4.64 19.34
C LEU A 18 -2.54 -6.04 19.06
N ILE A 19 -2.18 -6.33 17.82
CA ILE A 19 -1.54 -7.60 17.44
C ILE A 19 -0.17 -7.73 18.09
N GLN A 20 0.66 -6.69 18.11
CA GLN A 20 1.96 -6.71 18.79
C GLN A 20 1.78 -6.94 20.29
N LYS A 21 0.90 -6.20 20.95
CA LYS A 21 0.56 -6.40 22.37
C LYS A 21 0.06 -7.81 22.68
N ALA A 22 -0.77 -8.37 21.81
CA ALA A 22 -1.26 -9.73 21.96
C ALA A 22 -0.13 -10.78 21.84
N LYS A 23 0.79 -10.59 20.87
CA LYS A 23 1.97 -11.45 20.70
C LYS A 23 2.90 -11.39 21.92
N GLU A 24 3.23 -10.18 22.42
CA GLU A 24 4.03 -9.98 23.61
C GLU A 24 3.43 -10.70 24.82
N ARG A 25 2.14 -10.51 25.03
CA ARG A 25 1.43 -11.13 26.15
C ARG A 25 1.39 -12.66 26.05
N ALA A 26 1.12 -13.20 24.87
CA ALA A 26 1.14 -14.64 24.66
C ALA A 26 2.53 -15.23 24.89
N LYS A 27 3.59 -14.53 24.48
CA LYS A 27 4.99 -14.93 24.72
C LYS A 27 5.31 -14.95 26.22
N VAL A 28 4.94 -13.90 26.96
CA VAL A 28 5.17 -13.84 28.41
C VAL A 28 4.43 -14.95 29.16
N GLU A 29 3.21 -15.28 28.72
CA GLU A 29 2.37 -16.31 29.36
C GLU A 29 2.65 -17.72 28.80
N GLY A 30 3.56 -17.89 27.83
CA GLY A 30 3.86 -19.19 27.21
C GLY A 30 2.67 -19.83 26.46
N LEU A 31 1.76 -19.01 25.91
CA LEU A 31 0.54 -19.50 25.29
C LEU A 31 0.73 -19.74 23.78
N PRO A 32 0.32 -20.90 23.22
CA PRO A 32 0.47 -21.24 21.81
C PRO A 32 -0.65 -20.62 20.97
N VAL A 33 -0.72 -19.29 20.94
CA VAL A 33 -1.69 -18.54 20.13
C VAL A 33 -0.97 -17.85 18.97
N ARG A 34 -1.51 -18.01 17.78
CA ARG A 34 -1.02 -17.27 16.60
C ARG A 34 -1.86 -16.03 16.40
N PHE A 35 -1.20 -14.88 16.26
CA PHE A 35 -1.86 -13.61 15.98
C PHE A 35 -1.45 -13.10 14.61
N ARG A 36 -2.44 -12.66 13.82
CA ARG A 36 -2.26 -12.08 12.48
C ARG A 36 -2.94 -10.72 12.42
N GLU A 37 -2.29 -9.80 11.76
CA GLU A 37 -2.90 -8.56 11.30
C GLU A 37 -3.68 -8.84 10.02
N GLY A 38 -4.89 -8.28 9.88
CA GLY A 38 -5.70 -8.52 8.70
C GLY A 38 -7.10 -7.93 8.76
N ASP A 39 -7.73 -7.86 7.60
CA ASP A 39 -9.09 -7.38 7.42
C ASP A 39 -10.09 -8.55 7.51
N ALA A 40 -11.09 -8.42 8.39
CA ALA A 40 -12.12 -9.45 8.58
C ALA A 40 -13.01 -9.65 7.32
N ARG A 41 -13.02 -8.69 6.39
CA ARG A 41 -13.72 -8.81 5.11
C ARG A 41 -13.00 -9.72 4.10
N LYS A 42 -11.74 -10.10 4.39
CA LYS A 42 -10.91 -11.01 3.59
C LYS A 42 -10.00 -11.81 4.51
N LEU A 43 -10.54 -12.82 5.15
CA LEU A 43 -9.80 -13.64 6.11
C LEU A 43 -8.67 -14.43 5.44
N PRO A 44 -7.42 -14.34 5.94
CA PRO A 44 -6.25 -14.98 5.35
C PRO A 44 -6.16 -16.47 5.69
N TYR A 45 -7.29 -17.17 5.63
CA TYR A 45 -7.41 -18.59 5.95
C TYR A 45 -8.11 -19.34 4.82
N PRO A 46 -7.73 -20.59 4.55
CA PRO A 46 -8.46 -21.46 3.62
C PRO A 46 -9.93 -21.65 4.06
N PRO A 47 -10.83 -22.03 3.14
CA PRO A 47 -12.14 -22.51 3.51
C PRO A 47 -12.05 -23.68 4.51
N ASP A 48 -13.09 -23.86 5.31
CA ASP A 48 -13.26 -25.02 6.20
C ASP A 48 -12.10 -25.22 7.20
N SER A 49 -11.51 -24.13 7.70
CA SER A 49 -10.34 -24.15 8.57
C SER A 49 -10.68 -24.27 10.06
N PHE A 50 -11.84 -23.71 10.48
CA PHE A 50 -12.17 -23.54 11.90
C PHE A 50 -13.46 -24.23 12.30
N ASP A 51 -13.47 -24.80 13.49
CA ASP A 51 -14.67 -25.34 14.11
C ASP A 51 -15.56 -24.23 14.67
N THR A 52 -14.95 -23.15 15.15
CA THR A 52 -15.67 -22.02 15.75
C THR A 52 -14.93 -20.70 15.44
N VAL A 53 -15.70 -19.67 15.11
CA VAL A 53 -15.21 -18.31 15.01
C VAL A 53 -15.89 -17.44 16.06
N LEU A 54 -15.11 -16.61 16.73
CA LEU A 54 -15.59 -15.69 17.77
C LEU A 54 -15.38 -14.26 17.34
N ILE A 55 -16.43 -13.46 17.33
CA ILE A 55 -16.41 -12.00 17.15
C ILE A 55 -16.78 -11.40 18.51
N LEU A 56 -15.80 -10.83 19.22
CA LEU A 56 -15.92 -10.48 20.62
C LEU A 56 -15.68 -9.01 20.88
N GLY A 57 -16.26 -8.50 21.99
CA GLY A 57 -15.94 -7.18 22.50
C GLY A 57 -16.43 -6.04 21.61
N ASN A 58 -17.59 -6.21 21.01
CA ASN A 58 -18.19 -5.21 20.11
C ASN A 58 -17.33 -4.90 18.87
N SER A 59 -16.61 -5.87 18.33
CA SER A 59 -15.72 -5.67 17.16
C SER A 59 -16.44 -5.83 15.80
N PHE A 60 -17.76 -5.70 15.75
CA PHE A 60 -18.59 -5.83 14.56
C PHE A 60 -19.47 -4.59 14.35
N GLY A 61 -19.69 -4.19 13.09
CA GLY A 61 -20.53 -3.03 12.76
C GLY A 61 -19.75 -1.71 12.57
N TYR A 62 -18.41 -1.75 12.53
CA TYR A 62 -17.58 -0.56 12.34
C TYR A 62 -17.30 -0.21 10.88
N PHE A 63 -17.67 -1.07 9.95
CA PHE A 63 -17.48 -0.77 8.54
C PHE A 63 -18.52 0.23 8.02
N GLU A 64 -18.15 0.95 6.98
CA GLU A 64 -18.97 2.05 6.44
C GLU A 64 -20.33 1.55 5.92
N THR A 65 -20.36 0.40 5.26
CA THR A 65 -21.57 -0.15 4.67
C THR A 65 -22.02 -1.45 5.34
N ILE A 66 -23.35 -1.68 5.34
CA ILE A 66 -23.92 -2.97 5.78
C ILE A 66 -23.45 -4.13 4.89
N HIS A 67 -23.10 -3.85 3.64
CA HIS A 67 -22.52 -4.80 2.71
C HIS A 67 -21.15 -5.32 3.20
N ASP A 68 -20.34 -4.45 3.79
CA ASP A 68 -19.07 -4.85 4.38
C ASP A 68 -19.27 -5.74 5.61
N ASP A 69 -20.24 -5.42 6.45
CA ASP A 69 -20.60 -6.26 7.59
C ASP A 69 -21.08 -7.65 7.12
N LEU A 70 -21.87 -7.70 6.04
CA LEU A 70 -22.27 -8.95 5.41
C LEU A 70 -21.07 -9.72 4.81
N ARG A 71 -20.10 -9.02 4.21
CA ARG A 71 -18.86 -9.65 3.71
C ARG A 71 -18.07 -10.31 4.84
N VAL A 72 -17.98 -9.66 6.01
CA VAL A 72 -17.35 -10.30 7.18
C VAL A 72 -18.03 -11.61 7.52
N LEU A 73 -19.35 -11.62 7.60
CA LEU A 73 -20.10 -12.85 7.93
C LEU A 73 -19.96 -13.93 6.84
N LYS A 74 -19.92 -13.55 5.57
CA LYS A 74 -19.66 -14.49 4.46
C LYS A 74 -18.25 -15.07 4.52
N GLU A 75 -17.25 -14.28 4.88
CA GLU A 75 -15.88 -14.77 5.10
C GLU A 75 -15.80 -15.69 6.32
N VAL A 76 -16.50 -15.36 7.40
CA VAL A 76 -16.64 -16.25 8.56
C VAL A 76 -17.29 -17.57 8.16
N LEU A 77 -18.39 -17.51 7.38
CA LEU A 77 -19.03 -18.73 6.85
C LEU A 77 -18.07 -19.57 6.00
N ARG A 78 -17.27 -18.90 5.15
CA ARG A 78 -16.30 -19.57 4.27
C ARG A 78 -15.24 -20.33 5.05
N VAL A 79 -14.68 -19.74 6.10
CA VAL A 79 -13.60 -20.36 6.87
C VAL A 79 -14.07 -21.35 7.94
N LEU A 80 -15.33 -21.31 8.32
CA LEU A 80 -15.91 -22.33 9.20
C LEU A 80 -16.05 -23.68 8.48
N LYS A 81 -15.82 -24.77 9.17
CA LYS A 81 -16.11 -26.12 8.71
C LYS A 81 -17.64 -26.36 8.59
N PRO A 82 -18.10 -27.38 7.85
CA PRO A 82 -19.50 -27.83 7.95
C PRO A 82 -19.89 -28.04 9.41
N TRP A 83 -21.06 -27.55 9.78
CA TRP A 83 -21.57 -27.56 11.16
C TRP A 83 -20.76 -26.70 12.16
N GLY A 84 -19.80 -25.92 11.69
CA GLY A 84 -19.05 -24.97 12.49
C GLY A 84 -19.94 -23.85 13.03
N LYS A 85 -19.52 -23.20 14.11
CA LYS A 85 -20.33 -22.19 14.81
C LYS A 85 -19.66 -20.82 14.80
N VAL A 86 -20.46 -19.78 14.63
CA VAL A 86 -20.05 -18.41 14.94
C VAL A 86 -20.65 -18.00 16.27
N PHE A 87 -19.87 -17.26 17.05
CA PHE A 87 -20.31 -16.59 18.27
C PHE A 87 -20.04 -15.09 18.10
N ILE A 88 -21.06 -14.28 18.26
CA ILE A 88 -21.00 -12.82 18.11
C ILE A 88 -21.44 -12.16 19.39
N ASP A 89 -20.66 -11.19 19.83
CA ASP A 89 -20.87 -10.45 21.06
C ASP A 89 -20.75 -8.94 20.77
N ILE A 90 -21.87 -8.26 20.68
CA ILE A 90 -22.00 -6.85 20.33
C ILE A 90 -22.89 -6.10 21.32
N ALA A 91 -22.80 -4.79 21.30
CA ALA A 91 -23.72 -3.92 22.06
C ALA A 91 -25.16 -4.04 21.54
N ASP A 92 -26.12 -3.91 22.41
CA ASP A 92 -27.56 -3.91 22.07
C ASP A 92 -27.93 -2.56 21.44
N GLY A 93 -28.08 -2.56 20.09
CA GLY A 93 -28.33 -1.35 19.33
C GLY A 93 -29.70 -0.69 19.69
N GLU A 94 -30.74 -1.45 19.98
CA GLU A 94 -32.04 -0.89 20.39
C GLU A 94 -31.92 -0.16 21.74
N TYR A 95 -31.24 -0.81 22.69
CA TYR A 95 -31.00 -0.17 24.00
C TYR A 95 -30.15 1.08 23.86
N LEU A 96 -29.11 1.05 23.04
CA LEU A 96 -28.22 2.20 22.86
C LEU A 96 -28.89 3.37 22.16
N LYS A 97 -29.79 3.16 21.19
CA LYS A 97 -30.53 4.25 20.54
C LYS A 97 -31.25 5.16 21.55
N GLU A 98 -31.73 4.57 22.63
CA GLU A 98 -32.50 5.28 23.66
C GLU A 98 -31.65 5.71 24.85
N ASN A 99 -30.57 5.00 25.17
CA ASN A 99 -29.88 5.08 26.46
C ASN A 99 -28.38 5.44 26.37
N PHE A 100 -27.85 5.81 25.20
CA PHE A 100 -26.42 6.15 25.12
C PHE A 100 -26.11 7.44 25.89
N GLN A 101 -24.97 7.45 26.56
CA GLN A 101 -24.46 8.64 27.23
C GLN A 101 -23.82 9.57 26.19
N ARG A 102 -24.38 10.79 26.03
CA ARG A 102 -23.82 11.78 25.07
C ARG A 102 -22.40 12.19 25.39
N ARG A 103 -22.04 12.21 26.65
CA ARG A 103 -20.70 12.55 27.14
C ARG A 103 -20.30 11.64 28.26
N SER A 104 -19.09 11.13 28.21
CA SER A 104 -18.52 10.36 29.31
C SER A 104 -17.03 10.61 29.40
N TRP A 105 -16.48 10.31 30.55
CA TRP A 105 -15.04 10.37 30.78
C TRP A 105 -14.61 9.30 31.75
N GLU A 106 -13.37 8.85 31.61
CA GLU A 106 -12.78 7.87 32.53
C GLU A 106 -11.27 8.06 32.66
N TRP A 107 -10.72 7.58 33.78
CA TRP A 107 -9.28 7.46 33.96
C TRP A 107 -8.84 6.02 33.73
N ILE A 108 -7.86 5.83 32.83
CA ILE A 108 -7.20 4.54 32.60
C ILE A 108 -5.83 4.58 33.28
N GLU A 109 -5.59 3.64 34.22
CA GLU A 109 -4.33 3.46 34.93
C GLU A 109 -3.78 4.76 35.58
N LYS A 110 -4.62 5.72 35.92
CA LYS A 110 -4.25 7.05 36.48
C LYS A 110 -3.29 7.88 35.58
N LYS A 111 -3.08 7.44 34.35
CA LYS A 111 -2.17 8.10 33.40
C LYS A 111 -2.86 8.66 32.19
N LEU A 112 -3.96 8.05 31.77
CA LEU A 112 -4.72 8.45 30.61
C LEU A 112 -6.10 8.92 31.03
N PHE A 113 -6.48 10.11 30.61
CA PHE A 113 -7.81 10.66 30.73
C PHE A 113 -8.50 10.57 29.38
N VAL A 114 -9.61 9.87 29.31
CA VAL A 114 -10.36 9.64 28.06
C VAL A 114 -11.69 10.35 28.14
N CYS A 115 -11.94 11.27 27.21
CA CYS A 115 -13.23 11.93 27.03
C CYS A 115 -13.93 11.39 25.79
N ARG A 116 -15.22 11.13 25.87
CA ARG A 116 -16.04 10.70 24.76
C ARG A 116 -17.25 11.60 24.57
N GLU A 117 -17.48 12.00 23.33
CA GLU A 117 -18.73 12.61 22.88
C GLU A 117 -19.41 11.70 21.89
N ARG A 118 -20.72 11.49 22.03
CA ARG A 118 -21.49 10.58 21.20
C ARG A 118 -22.75 11.24 20.66
N SER A 119 -23.11 10.87 19.43
CA SER A 119 -24.37 11.27 18.79
C SER A 119 -24.86 10.16 17.87
N LEU A 120 -26.13 10.11 17.59
CA LEU A 120 -26.65 9.28 16.52
C LEU A 120 -26.35 9.92 15.16
N SER A 121 -26.11 9.09 14.16
CA SER A 121 -26.10 9.51 12.75
C SER A 121 -27.48 10.06 12.36
N LEU A 122 -27.54 10.78 11.23
CA LEU A 122 -28.79 11.39 10.74
C LEU A 122 -29.90 10.37 10.48
N ASP A 123 -29.55 9.17 10.04
CA ASP A 123 -30.45 8.04 9.82
C ASP A 123 -30.78 7.26 11.10
N GLY A 124 -30.10 7.55 12.22
CA GLY A 124 -30.28 6.87 13.49
C GLY A 124 -29.69 5.43 13.53
N ASP A 125 -28.99 5.01 12.51
CA ASP A 125 -28.51 3.62 12.41
C ASP A 125 -27.12 3.42 13.01
N ARG A 126 -26.42 4.51 13.33
CA ARG A 126 -25.07 4.46 13.90
C ARG A 126 -24.92 5.34 15.12
N LEU A 127 -24.11 4.89 16.05
CA LEU A 127 -23.58 5.72 17.12
C LEU A 127 -22.19 6.24 16.68
N VAL A 128 -22.11 7.55 16.49
CA VAL A 128 -20.87 8.26 16.16
C VAL A 128 -20.23 8.69 17.47
N SER A 129 -18.97 8.35 17.66
CA SER A 129 -18.19 8.69 18.85
C SER A 129 -16.94 9.47 18.45
N ARG A 130 -16.70 10.57 19.17
CA ARG A 130 -15.38 11.21 19.24
C ARG A 130 -14.71 10.81 20.53
N GLU A 131 -13.49 10.35 20.47
CA GLU A 131 -12.72 9.96 21.64
C GLU A 131 -11.41 10.75 21.69
N VAL A 132 -11.23 11.51 22.77
CA VAL A 132 -10.01 12.27 23.04
C VAL A 132 -9.26 11.61 24.18
N VAL A 133 -8.05 11.16 23.92
CA VAL A 133 -7.17 10.53 24.92
C VAL A 133 -6.06 11.50 25.29
N THR A 134 -6.00 11.85 26.57
CA THR A 134 -5.00 12.77 27.13
C THR A 134 -4.09 12.03 28.10
N HIS A 135 -2.81 12.06 27.87
CA HIS A 135 -1.81 11.55 28.81
C HIS A 135 -1.37 12.65 29.77
N VAL A 136 -1.30 12.35 31.07
CA VAL A 136 -1.00 13.34 32.13
C VAL A 136 0.28 14.16 31.92
N GLN A 137 1.28 13.60 31.22
CA GLN A 137 2.57 14.27 30.97
C GLN A 137 2.74 14.75 29.53
N LYS A 138 2.06 14.11 28.54
CA LYS A 138 2.27 14.36 27.12
C LYS A 138 1.17 15.22 26.48
N GLY A 139 0.10 15.53 27.22
CA GLY A 139 -1.07 16.20 26.66
C GLY A 139 -1.95 15.27 25.85
N VAL A 140 -2.68 15.80 24.86
CA VAL A 140 -3.53 15.02 23.96
C VAL A 140 -2.66 14.12 23.08
N ILE A 141 -2.92 12.81 23.13
CA ILE A 141 -2.18 11.80 22.37
C ILE A 141 -3.03 11.13 21.28
N ALA A 142 -4.36 11.28 21.35
CA ALA A 142 -5.26 10.85 20.29
C ALA A 142 -6.54 11.71 20.33
N ASP A 143 -7.06 12.03 19.16
CA ASP A 143 -8.39 12.61 18.93
C ASP A 143 -8.95 11.90 17.72
N GLN A 144 -9.87 10.95 17.94
CA GLN A 144 -10.31 10.04 16.91
C GLN A 144 -11.82 9.95 16.84
N PHE A 145 -12.32 9.69 15.65
CA PHE A 145 -13.74 9.48 15.38
C PHE A 145 -13.94 8.04 14.91
N TYR A 146 -15.00 7.44 15.41
CA TYR A 146 -15.46 6.16 14.90
C TYR A 146 -16.99 6.10 14.97
N ALA A 147 -17.57 5.24 14.17
CA ALA A 147 -19.00 5.00 14.15
C ALA A 147 -19.28 3.50 14.16
N GLU A 148 -20.18 3.07 15.02
CA GLU A 148 -20.63 1.68 15.07
C GLU A 148 -22.09 1.60 14.63
N ARG A 149 -22.44 0.57 13.89
CA ARG A 149 -23.80 0.28 13.48
C ARG A 149 -24.55 -0.37 14.63
N LEU A 150 -25.72 0.15 14.89
CA LEU A 150 -26.58 -0.27 16.01
C LEU A 150 -27.50 -1.40 15.55
N TYR A 151 -27.07 -2.62 15.75
CA TYR A 151 -27.87 -3.81 15.43
C TYR A 151 -28.85 -4.17 16.54
N SER A 152 -30.12 -4.42 16.18
CA SER A 152 -31.06 -5.16 17.01
C SER A 152 -30.83 -6.67 16.88
N LYS A 153 -31.51 -7.47 17.72
CA LYS A 153 -31.48 -8.94 17.54
C LYS A 153 -32.08 -9.38 16.22
N ASP A 154 -33.12 -8.70 15.76
CA ASP A 154 -33.80 -9.02 14.50
C ASP A 154 -32.93 -8.64 13.29
N ASP A 155 -32.20 -7.52 13.36
CA ASP A 155 -31.25 -7.13 12.32
C ASP A 155 -30.13 -8.15 12.21
N LEU A 156 -29.55 -8.56 13.34
CA LEU A 156 -28.48 -9.56 13.36
C LEU A 156 -28.97 -10.93 12.87
N LEU A 157 -30.18 -11.32 13.24
CA LEU A 157 -30.81 -12.55 12.74
C LEU A 157 -30.95 -12.53 11.22
N ARG A 158 -31.46 -11.42 10.66
CA ARG A 158 -31.60 -11.26 9.20
C ARG A 158 -30.24 -11.29 8.50
N LEU A 159 -29.26 -10.58 9.03
CA LEU A 159 -27.93 -10.50 8.43
C LEU A 159 -27.22 -11.85 8.47
N LEU A 160 -27.33 -12.62 9.56
CA LEU A 160 -26.81 -13.98 9.66
C LEU A 160 -27.47 -14.94 8.66
N ALA A 161 -28.80 -14.84 8.52
CA ALA A 161 -29.53 -15.65 7.55
C ALA A 161 -29.13 -15.30 6.10
N GLU A 162 -28.96 -14.02 5.76
CA GLU A 162 -28.49 -13.55 4.46
C GLU A 162 -27.04 -14.00 4.18
N ALA A 163 -26.20 -14.07 5.19
CA ALA A 163 -24.84 -14.61 5.06
C ALA A 163 -24.81 -16.13 4.85
N GLY A 164 -25.92 -16.84 5.12
CA GLY A 164 -26.06 -18.30 4.94
C GLY A 164 -25.93 -19.12 6.22
N PHE A 165 -26.01 -18.49 7.38
CA PHE A 165 -26.07 -19.19 8.67
C PHE A 165 -27.49 -19.67 8.98
N SER A 166 -27.56 -20.73 9.79
CA SER A 166 -28.79 -21.34 10.29
C SER A 166 -28.73 -21.51 11.81
N GLU A 167 -29.84 -21.92 12.40
CA GLU A 167 -29.92 -22.22 13.85
C GLU A 167 -29.40 -21.06 14.70
N THR A 168 -29.75 -19.83 14.31
CA THR A 168 -29.38 -18.64 15.10
C THR A 168 -30.13 -18.67 16.42
N SER A 169 -29.40 -18.51 17.51
CA SER A 169 -29.97 -18.39 18.86
C SER A 169 -29.29 -17.27 19.64
N PHE A 170 -30.01 -16.73 20.59
CA PHE A 170 -29.54 -15.70 21.50
C PHE A 170 -29.49 -16.30 22.91
N PRO A 171 -28.39 -16.97 23.29
CA PRO A 171 -28.25 -17.48 24.65
C PRO A 171 -28.27 -16.32 25.65
N ALA A 172 -28.64 -16.61 26.91
CA ALA A 172 -28.90 -15.62 27.96
C ALA A 172 -27.85 -14.50 28.03
N GLN A 173 -28.28 -13.30 28.38
CA GLN A 173 -27.46 -12.12 28.51
C GLN A 173 -26.23 -12.37 29.38
N LEU A 174 -25.05 -12.06 28.86
CA LEU A 174 -23.86 -11.99 29.67
C LEU A 174 -23.95 -10.76 30.56
N SER A 175 -24.06 -10.96 31.89
CA SER A 175 -23.97 -9.86 32.84
C SER A 175 -22.52 -9.38 32.89
N THR A 176 -22.31 -8.12 32.62
CA THR A 176 -20.97 -7.50 32.73
C THR A 176 -20.73 -7.14 34.21
N THR A 177 -20.25 -8.07 35.01
CA THR A 177 -19.64 -7.74 36.29
C THR A 177 -18.22 -7.24 36.07
N SER A 178 -18.04 -6.08 35.45
CA SER A 178 -16.74 -5.45 35.40
C SER A 178 -16.43 -4.81 36.74
N ARG A 179 -15.34 -5.23 37.37
CA ARG A 179 -14.79 -4.57 38.59
C ARG A 179 -13.93 -3.33 38.24
N ARG A 180 -13.84 -2.96 36.98
CA ARG A 180 -13.15 -1.76 36.54
C ARG A 180 -14.15 -0.62 36.57
N ALA A 181 -13.77 0.49 37.21
CA ALA A 181 -14.54 1.76 37.13
C ALA A 181 -14.31 2.37 35.73
N GLN A 182 -14.81 1.69 34.71
CA GLN A 182 -14.71 2.09 33.31
C GLN A 182 -16.08 2.50 32.80
N ASP A 183 -16.11 3.42 31.83
CA ASP A 183 -17.31 3.72 31.07
C ASP A 183 -17.74 2.49 30.26
N LEU A 184 -18.61 1.70 30.83
CA LEU A 184 -19.22 0.54 30.17
C LEU A 184 -20.52 0.91 29.47
N GLY A 185 -20.85 2.20 29.35
CA GLY A 185 -22.15 2.67 28.89
C GLY A 185 -22.64 2.06 27.58
N MET A 186 -21.74 1.71 26.69
CA MET A 186 -22.05 1.02 25.45
C MET A 186 -22.15 -0.51 25.58
N MET A 187 -21.55 -1.09 26.61
CA MET A 187 -21.48 -2.53 26.82
C MET A 187 -22.36 -3.00 27.99
N GLU A 188 -23.20 -2.15 28.55
CA GLU A 188 -24.10 -2.47 29.67
C GLU A 188 -25.10 -3.56 29.28
N ARG A 189 -25.69 -3.41 28.08
CA ARG A 189 -26.53 -4.45 27.48
C ARG A 189 -25.91 -4.97 26.23
N ARG A 190 -25.85 -6.27 26.11
CA ARG A 190 -25.14 -6.96 25.00
C ARG A 190 -26.06 -7.97 24.34
N ILE A 191 -25.96 -8.03 23.02
CA ILE A 191 -26.52 -9.12 22.25
C ILE A 191 -25.41 -10.17 22.07
N VAL A 192 -25.69 -11.36 22.56
CA VAL A 192 -24.88 -12.54 22.29
C VAL A 192 -25.66 -13.42 21.34
N ALA A 193 -25.10 -13.66 20.16
CA ALA A 193 -25.69 -14.52 19.15
C ALA A 193 -24.78 -15.71 18.87
N THR A 194 -25.38 -16.87 18.66
CA THR A 194 -24.70 -18.03 18.08
C THR A 194 -25.45 -18.46 16.83
N ALA A 195 -24.73 -18.86 15.80
CA ALA A 195 -25.31 -19.42 14.60
C ALA A 195 -24.43 -20.54 14.05
N GLN A 196 -25.01 -21.44 13.27
CA GLN A 196 -24.32 -22.62 12.76
C GLN A 196 -24.31 -22.63 11.23
N THR A 197 -23.25 -23.19 10.63
CA THR A 197 -23.21 -23.40 9.20
C THR A 197 -23.90 -24.71 8.82
N ARG A 198 -24.65 -24.73 7.73
CA ARG A 198 -25.19 -25.94 7.10
C ARG A 198 -24.62 -26.15 5.69
N LYS A 199 -23.37 -25.76 5.48
CA LYS A 199 -22.71 -25.94 4.19
C LYS A 199 -22.12 -27.36 4.06
N GLN A 200 -21.85 -27.75 2.84
CA GLN A 200 -21.02 -28.91 2.55
C GLN A 200 -19.54 -28.52 2.61
N TRP A 201 -18.64 -29.51 2.72
CA TRP A 201 -17.21 -29.25 2.57
C TRP A 201 -16.94 -28.55 1.24
N THR A 202 -16.15 -27.51 1.28
CA THR A 202 -15.70 -26.83 0.06
C THR A 202 -14.90 -27.83 -0.76
N PRO A 203 -15.33 -28.15 -2.01
CA PRO A 203 -14.55 -29.07 -2.82
C PRO A 203 -13.13 -28.57 -2.90
N ILE A 204 -12.17 -29.39 -2.50
CA ILE A 204 -10.77 -29.12 -2.78
C ILE A 204 -10.70 -29.14 -4.30
N LYS A 205 -10.61 -27.97 -4.92
CA LYS A 205 -10.19 -27.89 -6.31
C LYS A 205 -8.81 -28.53 -6.33
N GLN A 206 -8.76 -29.82 -6.63
CA GLN A 206 -7.51 -30.42 -7.07
C GLN A 206 -7.14 -29.61 -8.31
N LYS A 207 -6.15 -28.72 -8.15
CA LYS A 207 -5.48 -28.20 -9.33
C LYS A 207 -5.05 -29.44 -10.10
N PRO A 208 -5.42 -29.56 -11.39
CA PRO A 208 -4.86 -30.64 -12.21
C PRO A 208 -3.35 -30.55 -12.02
N LYS A 209 -2.74 -31.65 -11.63
CA LYS A 209 -1.35 -31.73 -11.17
C LYS A 209 -0.34 -31.35 -12.27
N ASP A 210 -0.81 -31.11 -13.51
CA ASP A 210 0.01 -30.95 -14.70
C ASP A 210 -0.51 -29.93 -15.74
N GLN A 211 -1.25 -28.91 -15.33
CA GLN A 211 -1.56 -27.85 -16.30
C GLN A 211 -0.54 -26.73 -16.13
N GLU A 212 0.37 -26.62 -17.11
CA GLU A 212 1.28 -25.48 -17.22
C GLU A 212 0.50 -24.17 -17.18
N LYS A 213 0.92 -23.24 -16.34
CA LYS A 213 0.36 -21.90 -16.33
C LYS A 213 0.81 -21.14 -17.57
N HIS A 214 -0.14 -20.58 -18.28
CA HIS A 214 0.16 -19.76 -19.44
C HIS A 214 0.37 -18.31 -19.04
N VAL A 215 1.61 -17.85 -19.14
CA VAL A 215 2.02 -16.47 -18.84
C VAL A 215 2.35 -15.77 -20.15
N VAL A 216 1.74 -14.61 -20.37
CA VAL A 216 2.12 -13.70 -21.46
C VAL A 216 3.09 -12.68 -20.92
N VAL A 217 4.21 -12.47 -21.60
CA VAL A 217 5.21 -11.44 -21.30
C VAL A 217 5.01 -10.29 -22.28
N LEU A 218 4.65 -9.12 -21.79
CA LEU A 218 4.55 -7.89 -22.58
C LEU A 218 5.87 -7.15 -22.52
N LEU A 219 6.30 -6.67 -23.67
CA LEU A 219 7.56 -5.95 -23.88
C LEU A 219 7.29 -4.71 -24.74
N GLY A 220 8.19 -3.75 -24.72
CA GLY A 220 8.26 -2.67 -25.70
C GLY A 220 8.37 -3.20 -27.14
N ASP A 221 8.07 -2.37 -28.12
CA ASP A 221 8.07 -2.72 -29.54
C ASP A 221 9.40 -2.32 -30.21
N PRO A 222 10.30 -3.29 -30.51
CA PRO A 222 11.60 -2.98 -31.14
C PRO A 222 11.48 -2.37 -32.54
N ALA A 223 10.31 -2.45 -33.17
CA ALA A 223 10.08 -1.87 -34.50
C ALA A 223 9.65 -0.39 -34.45
N LYS A 224 9.38 0.13 -33.24
CA LYS A 224 8.95 1.52 -33.03
C LYS A 224 10.07 2.37 -32.44
N SER A 225 10.01 3.67 -32.75
CA SER A 225 10.90 4.65 -32.12
C SER A 225 10.67 4.70 -30.60
N ASP A 226 11.75 4.78 -29.85
CA ASP A 226 11.74 4.98 -28.40
C ASP A 226 12.47 6.28 -28.05
N PRO A 227 11.75 7.35 -27.67
CA PRO A 227 12.35 8.66 -27.44
C PRO A 227 13.26 8.71 -26.21
N LEU A 228 13.24 7.69 -25.35
CA LEU A 228 14.08 7.63 -24.15
C LEU A 228 15.45 7.00 -24.42
N LYS A 229 15.58 6.26 -25.53
CA LYS A 229 16.81 5.56 -25.85
C LYS A 229 17.76 6.39 -26.70
N PRO A 230 19.09 6.18 -26.58
CA PRO A 230 20.04 6.73 -27.52
C PRO A 230 19.68 6.34 -28.97
N LEU A 231 19.73 7.25 -29.89
CA LEU A 231 19.34 7.05 -31.30
C LEU A 231 17.86 6.70 -31.54
N ASN A 232 17.02 6.77 -30.51
CA ASN A 232 15.58 6.46 -30.53
C ASN A 232 15.25 5.03 -31.02
N VAL A 233 16.10 4.07 -30.78
CA VAL A 233 15.92 2.66 -31.19
C VAL A 233 16.44 1.71 -30.10
N PHE A 234 15.93 0.48 -30.11
CA PHE A 234 16.50 -0.61 -29.32
C PHE A 234 17.87 -0.94 -29.80
N ASP A 235 18.81 -1.09 -28.89
CA ASP A 235 20.22 -1.42 -29.19
C ASP A 235 20.57 -2.88 -28.83
N ASP A 236 21.84 -3.25 -29.03
CA ASP A 236 22.31 -4.62 -28.75
C ASP A 236 22.18 -5.02 -27.30
N ASP A 237 22.22 -4.07 -26.36
CA ASP A 237 22.11 -4.32 -24.91
C ASP A 237 20.64 -4.60 -24.52
N ASP A 238 19.71 -3.92 -25.15
CA ASP A 238 18.27 -4.20 -25.00
C ASP A 238 17.96 -5.64 -25.46
N PHE A 239 18.42 -6.01 -26.67
CA PHE A 239 18.20 -7.35 -27.17
C PHE A 239 18.91 -8.42 -26.34
N TYR A 240 20.10 -8.15 -25.85
CA TYR A 240 20.82 -9.05 -24.94
C TYR A 240 20.00 -9.28 -23.66
N THR A 241 19.49 -8.23 -23.06
CA THR A 241 18.68 -8.29 -21.84
C THR A 241 17.38 -9.08 -22.06
N ILE A 242 16.67 -8.80 -23.17
CA ILE A 242 15.47 -9.53 -23.56
C ILE A 242 15.76 -11.03 -23.76
N ASP A 243 16.84 -11.37 -24.44
CA ASP A 243 17.18 -12.78 -24.70
C ASP A 243 17.63 -13.52 -23.44
N ARG A 244 18.35 -12.86 -22.54
CA ARG A 244 18.71 -13.42 -21.22
C ARG A 244 17.46 -13.68 -20.39
N MET A 245 16.52 -12.74 -20.35
CA MET A 245 15.24 -12.90 -19.66
C MET A 245 14.44 -14.06 -20.26
N LYS A 246 14.32 -14.13 -21.61
CA LYS A 246 13.66 -15.25 -22.28
C LYS A 246 14.29 -16.60 -21.96
N ALA A 247 15.62 -16.65 -21.88
CA ALA A 247 16.34 -17.87 -21.50
C ALA A 247 16.01 -18.28 -20.05
N ALA A 248 16.08 -17.34 -19.11
CA ALA A 248 15.76 -17.59 -17.71
C ALA A 248 14.31 -18.06 -17.50
N LEU A 249 13.35 -17.44 -18.18
CA LEU A 249 11.94 -17.83 -18.09
C LEU A 249 11.70 -19.25 -18.61
N ARG A 250 12.43 -19.71 -19.64
CA ARG A 250 12.30 -21.09 -20.17
C ARG A 250 12.76 -22.17 -19.18
N GLU A 251 13.56 -21.82 -18.19
CA GLU A 251 14.00 -22.74 -17.13
C GLU A 251 12.92 -22.99 -16.07
N LEU A 252 11.89 -22.14 -16.02
CA LEU A 252 10.80 -22.25 -15.03
C LEU A 252 9.84 -23.38 -15.42
N LYS A 253 9.88 -24.48 -14.66
CA LYS A 253 8.99 -25.63 -14.84
C LYS A 253 7.55 -25.29 -14.45
N GLY A 254 6.59 -25.81 -15.20
CA GLY A 254 5.15 -25.61 -14.94
C GLY A 254 4.61 -24.28 -15.46
N TYR A 255 5.36 -23.60 -16.31
CA TYR A 255 4.96 -22.36 -16.99
C TYR A 255 5.20 -22.46 -18.48
N ARG A 256 4.26 -21.93 -19.27
CA ARG A 256 4.38 -21.69 -20.71
C ARG A 256 4.35 -20.19 -20.94
N PHE A 257 5.36 -19.68 -21.65
CA PHE A 257 5.48 -18.25 -21.92
C PHE A 257 5.14 -17.91 -23.38
N THR A 258 4.41 -16.83 -23.59
CA THR A 258 4.17 -16.20 -24.88
C THR A 258 4.65 -14.76 -24.78
N PHE A 259 5.46 -14.29 -25.72
CA PHE A 259 6.00 -12.95 -25.73
C PHE A 259 5.24 -12.09 -26.75
N LEU A 260 4.78 -10.92 -26.32
CA LEU A 260 4.11 -9.93 -27.16
C LEU A 260 4.89 -8.63 -27.11
N SER A 261 5.42 -8.24 -28.27
CA SER A 261 6.19 -6.99 -28.46
C SER A 261 5.76 -6.20 -29.71
N ASN A 262 4.81 -6.70 -30.49
CA ASN A 262 4.26 -5.98 -31.64
C ASN A 262 3.05 -5.16 -31.20
N HIS A 263 3.22 -3.86 -31.03
CA HIS A 263 2.16 -2.98 -30.56
C HIS A 263 1.07 -2.70 -31.60
N ASP A 264 1.29 -2.95 -32.88
CA ASP A 264 0.25 -2.80 -33.91
C ASP A 264 -0.82 -3.89 -33.79
N THR A 265 -0.48 -5.08 -33.28
CA THR A 265 -1.42 -6.19 -33.09
C THR A 265 -1.74 -6.45 -31.62
N LEU A 266 -1.10 -5.78 -30.68
CA LEU A 266 -1.16 -6.08 -29.24
C LEU A 266 -2.60 -6.19 -28.71
N ILE A 267 -3.46 -5.23 -29.06
CA ILE A 267 -4.84 -5.20 -28.58
C ILE A 267 -5.60 -6.45 -29.07
N GLN A 268 -5.48 -6.79 -30.37
CA GLN A 268 -6.14 -7.95 -30.95
C GLN A 268 -5.60 -9.26 -30.35
N ASP A 269 -4.30 -9.33 -30.11
CA ASP A 269 -3.67 -10.52 -29.55
C ASP A 269 -4.09 -10.74 -28.11
N LEU A 270 -4.18 -9.68 -27.27
CA LEU A 270 -4.71 -9.77 -25.94
C LEU A 270 -6.19 -10.17 -25.92
N LEU A 271 -7.02 -9.59 -26.80
CA LEU A 271 -8.44 -9.99 -26.93
C LEU A 271 -8.61 -11.48 -27.25
N ARG A 272 -7.75 -12.05 -28.10
CA ARG A 272 -7.76 -13.49 -28.44
C ARG A 272 -7.34 -14.38 -27.26
N LEU A 273 -6.60 -13.82 -26.31
CA LEU A 273 -6.02 -14.52 -25.15
C LEU A 273 -6.88 -14.41 -23.90
N VAL A 274 -7.89 -13.54 -23.85
CA VAL A 274 -8.82 -13.42 -22.72
C VAL A 274 -9.40 -14.79 -22.37
N GLY A 275 -9.33 -15.17 -21.09
CA GLY A 275 -9.78 -16.46 -20.57
C GLY A 275 -8.91 -17.68 -20.92
N LYS A 276 -7.81 -17.49 -21.65
CA LYS A 276 -6.87 -18.56 -22.06
C LYS A 276 -5.49 -18.44 -21.40
N ILE A 277 -5.24 -17.38 -20.68
CA ILE A 277 -3.98 -17.10 -19.97
C ILE A 277 -4.24 -16.93 -18.49
N ASP A 278 -3.25 -17.26 -17.67
CA ASP A 278 -3.32 -17.16 -16.22
C ASP A 278 -2.82 -15.81 -15.71
N LEU A 279 -1.84 -15.21 -16.40
CA LEU A 279 -1.17 -13.99 -15.98
C LEU A 279 -0.52 -13.29 -17.15
N VAL A 280 -0.47 -11.96 -17.12
CA VAL A 280 0.45 -11.15 -17.90
C VAL A 280 1.60 -10.69 -17.01
N PHE A 281 2.84 -11.03 -17.40
CA PHE A 281 4.04 -10.44 -16.85
C PHE A 281 4.32 -9.17 -17.65
N ASN A 282 3.91 -8.03 -17.09
CA ASN A 282 4.00 -6.73 -17.75
C ASN A 282 5.41 -6.15 -17.55
N LEU A 283 6.18 -6.11 -18.61
CA LEU A 283 7.51 -5.49 -18.69
C LEU A 283 7.54 -4.41 -19.80
N CYS A 284 6.38 -3.85 -20.13
CA CYS A 284 6.24 -2.80 -21.15
C CYS A 284 6.33 -1.42 -20.49
N ASP A 285 7.50 -1.12 -19.92
CA ASP A 285 7.84 0.17 -19.31
C ASP A 285 8.05 1.28 -20.34
N GLU A 286 8.36 0.93 -21.58
CA GLU A 286 8.38 1.89 -22.68
C GLU A 286 6.99 2.48 -23.00
N GLY A 287 5.92 1.87 -22.51
CA GLY A 287 4.55 2.26 -22.81
C GLY A 287 4.04 1.78 -24.18
N TYR A 288 2.74 1.92 -24.40
CA TYR A 288 2.14 1.53 -25.69
C TYR A 288 2.68 2.37 -26.86
N GLY A 289 3.24 1.68 -27.85
CA GLY A 289 3.88 2.31 -29.00
C GLY A 289 5.21 2.96 -28.67
N ASN A 290 5.85 2.57 -27.58
CA ASN A 290 7.05 3.14 -26.98
C ASN A 290 6.89 4.63 -26.65
N ASP A 291 5.68 4.99 -26.21
CA ASP A 291 5.37 6.32 -25.69
C ASP A 291 5.26 6.22 -24.16
N PRO A 292 6.22 6.74 -23.39
CA PRO A 292 6.22 6.65 -21.93
C PRO A 292 4.95 7.21 -21.29
N GLY A 293 4.33 8.23 -21.89
CA GLY A 293 3.04 8.76 -21.47
C GLY A 293 1.88 7.76 -21.60
N ARG A 294 2.11 6.62 -22.23
CA ARG A 294 1.13 5.55 -22.45
C ARG A 294 1.42 4.25 -21.70
N GLU A 295 2.36 4.23 -20.79
CA GLU A 295 2.62 3.08 -19.92
C GLU A 295 1.36 2.69 -19.14
N LEU A 296 0.69 3.64 -18.50
CA LEU A 296 -0.54 3.44 -17.77
C LEU A 296 -1.68 2.84 -18.64
N HIS A 297 -1.68 3.10 -19.95
CA HIS A 297 -2.74 2.59 -20.84
C HIS A 297 -2.62 1.07 -21.07
N VAL A 298 -1.42 0.51 -21.01
CA VAL A 298 -1.21 -0.95 -21.06
C VAL A 298 -1.85 -1.60 -19.83
N ALA A 299 -1.56 -1.09 -18.63
CA ALA A 299 -2.16 -1.56 -17.39
C ALA A 299 -3.70 -1.41 -17.40
N ALA A 300 -4.21 -0.25 -17.83
CA ALA A 300 -5.64 0.02 -17.93
C ALA A 300 -6.34 -0.94 -18.89
N MET A 301 -5.73 -1.27 -20.03
CA MET A 301 -6.28 -2.23 -20.99
C MET A 301 -6.37 -3.64 -20.36
N LEU A 302 -5.36 -4.08 -19.64
CA LEU A 302 -5.37 -5.37 -18.96
C LEU A 302 -6.48 -5.43 -17.90
N GLU A 303 -6.73 -4.35 -17.17
CA GLU A 303 -7.84 -4.25 -16.22
C GLU A 303 -9.20 -4.30 -16.90
N LEU A 304 -9.39 -3.56 -17.99
CA LEU A 304 -10.63 -3.58 -18.77
C LEU A 304 -10.94 -4.96 -19.34
N LEU A 305 -9.90 -5.73 -19.69
CA LEU A 305 -10.04 -7.10 -20.18
C LEU A 305 -10.16 -8.13 -19.04
N GLY A 306 -10.05 -7.73 -17.79
CA GLY A 306 -10.08 -8.62 -16.63
C GLY A 306 -8.92 -9.62 -16.61
N ILE A 307 -7.79 -9.27 -17.19
CA ILE A 307 -6.59 -10.12 -17.24
C ILE A 307 -5.69 -9.80 -16.03
N PRO A 308 -5.36 -10.78 -15.18
CA PRO A 308 -4.38 -10.58 -14.10
C PRO A 308 -3.01 -10.22 -14.67
N TYR A 309 -2.32 -9.26 -14.06
CA TYR A 309 -0.98 -8.84 -14.49
C TYR A 309 -0.11 -8.41 -13.31
N THR A 310 1.21 -8.35 -13.53
CA THR A 310 2.19 -7.90 -12.55
C THR A 310 2.42 -6.39 -12.67
N GLY A 311 2.78 -5.77 -11.54
CA GLY A 311 3.14 -4.36 -11.46
C GLY A 311 1.96 -3.45 -11.11
N ALA A 312 2.23 -2.16 -11.08
CA ALA A 312 1.31 -1.14 -10.63
C ALA A 312 0.08 -0.98 -11.53
N GLY A 313 -1.03 -0.53 -10.93
CA GLY A 313 -2.24 -0.15 -11.66
C GLY A 313 -2.11 1.18 -12.39
N PRO A 314 -3.04 1.50 -13.30
CA PRO A 314 -2.94 2.71 -14.12
C PRO A 314 -2.95 4.01 -13.30
N GLN A 315 -3.66 4.05 -12.18
CA GLN A 315 -3.69 5.22 -11.29
C GLN A 315 -2.32 5.46 -10.64
N CYS A 316 -1.70 4.40 -10.12
CA CYS A 316 -0.36 4.47 -9.55
C CYS A 316 0.67 4.94 -10.58
N LEU A 317 0.66 4.35 -11.77
CA LEU A 317 1.57 4.74 -12.86
C LEU A 317 1.38 6.23 -13.24
N ALA A 318 0.11 6.68 -13.36
CA ALA A 318 -0.17 8.09 -13.65
C ALA A 318 0.35 9.04 -12.55
N HIS A 319 0.17 8.69 -11.28
CA HIS A 319 0.64 9.50 -10.16
C HIS A 319 2.16 9.51 -10.08
N CYS A 320 2.80 8.35 -10.21
CA CYS A 320 4.25 8.23 -10.06
C CYS A 320 5.04 8.82 -11.24
N TYR A 321 4.41 8.98 -12.40
CA TYR A 321 4.98 9.65 -13.56
C TYR A 321 5.12 11.17 -13.36
N ASP A 322 4.34 11.78 -12.44
CA ASP A 322 4.38 13.21 -12.10
C ASP A 322 5.04 13.43 -10.73
N LYS A 323 6.29 13.95 -10.77
CA LYS A 323 7.11 14.15 -9.56
C LYS A 323 6.49 15.14 -8.58
N SER A 324 5.84 16.19 -9.08
CA SER A 324 5.20 17.20 -8.24
C SER A 324 3.97 16.65 -7.52
N LEU A 325 3.23 15.73 -8.13
CA LEU A 325 2.09 15.05 -7.49
C LEU A 325 2.56 14.14 -6.38
N VAL A 326 3.57 13.28 -6.61
CA VAL A 326 4.12 12.39 -5.58
C VAL A 326 4.63 13.21 -4.40
N ARG A 327 5.40 14.27 -4.65
CA ARG A 327 5.88 15.19 -3.61
C ARG A 327 4.73 15.84 -2.85
N GLY A 328 3.67 16.29 -3.56
CA GLY A 328 2.48 16.86 -2.94
C GLY A 328 1.75 15.90 -2.02
N VAL A 329 1.61 14.63 -2.43
CA VAL A 329 1.04 13.56 -1.62
C VAL A 329 1.87 13.30 -0.38
N ALA A 330 3.20 13.18 -0.53
CA ALA A 330 4.10 12.96 0.60
C ALA A 330 4.04 14.13 1.62
N LYS A 331 4.03 15.37 1.13
CA LYS A 331 3.92 16.58 1.97
C LYS A 331 2.61 16.63 2.75
N GLU A 332 1.48 16.24 2.14
CA GLU A 332 0.18 16.14 2.81
C GLU A 332 0.17 15.06 3.91
N MET A 333 0.94 13.99 3.71
CA MET A 333 1.13 12.93 4.70
C MET A 333 2.16 13.27 5.79
N LEU A 334 2.69 14.50 5.80
CA LEU A 334 3.76 14.95 6.71
C LEU A 334 5.05 14.12 6.58
N ILE A 335 5.29 13.57 5.41
CA ILE A 335 6.55 12.93 5.06
C ILE A 335 7.49 14.02 4.54
N PRO A 336 8.73 14.11 5.05
CA PRO A 336 9.68 15.11 4.58
C PRO A 336 9.95 14.98 3.07
N VAL A 337 9.96 16.10 2.39
CA VAL A 337 10.26 16.18 0.95
C VAL A 337 11.13 17.41 0.69
N PRO A 338 11.94 17.41 -0.36
CA PRO A 338 12.70 18.61 -0.75
C PRO A 338 11.76 19.80 -0.95
N GLU A 339 12.18 21.00 -0.55
CA GLU A 339 11.47 22.20 -0.95
C GLU A 339 11.54 22.33 -2.48
N GLY A 340 10.46 22.77 -3.10
CA GLY A 340 10.38 22.75 -4.56
C GLY A 340 9.40 23.76 -5.11
N LEU A 341 9.71 24.20 -6.31
CA LEU A 341 8.94 25.13 -7.11
C LEU A 341 8.54 24.49 -8.44
N PHE A 342 7.24 24.49 -8.72
CA PHE A 342 6.71 24.06 -10.01
C PHE A 342 6.64 25.28 -10.94
N VAL A 343 7.42 25.25 -12.03
CA VAL A 343 7.50 26.36 -12.99
C VAL A 343 6.69 25.99 -14.24
N GLU A 344 5.54 26.66 -14.40
CA GLU A 344 4.69 26.47 -15.57
C GLU A 344 5.30 27.11 -16.83
N PRO A 345 4.95 26.65 -18.04
CA PRO A 345 5.42 27.25 -19.29
C PRO A 345 5.13 28.72 -19.43
N LYS A 346 3.99 29.19 -18.88
CA LYS A 346 3.55 30.59 -18.92
C LYS A 346 4.28 31.50 -17.93
N ASP A 347 4.99 30.95 -16.95
CA ASP A 347 5.66 31.73 -15.92
C ASP A 347 6.92 32.36 -16.53
N SER A 348 6.84 33.67 -16.74
CA SER A 348 7.96 34.49 -17.22
C SER A 348 8.85 35.01 -16.10
N THR A 349 8.30 35.04 -14.87
CA THR A 349 8.99 35.41 -13.63
C THR A 349 8.53 34.50 -12.51
N PHE A 350 9.47 34.16 -11.63
CA PHE A 350 9.18 33.40 -10.42
C PHE A 350 10.15 33.77 -9.30
N GLU A 351 9.74 33.57 -8.06
CA GLU A 351 10.60 33.71 -6.89
C GLU A 351 11.01 32.33 -6.44
N LEU A 352 12.31 32.16 -6.16
CA LEU A 352 12.80 30.92 -5.59
C LEU A 352 12.64 30.97 -4.07
N PRO A 353 11.82 30.09 -3.46
CA PRO A 353 11.51 30.16 -2.03
C PRO A 353 12.57 29.49 -1.12
N PHE A 354 13.69 29.05 -1.68
CA PHE A 354 14.79 28.38 -1.00
C PHE A 354 16.14 28.76 -1.63
N ASP A 355 17.22 28.45 -0.92
CA ASP A 355 18.58 28.84 -1.29
C ASP A 355 19.22 27.89 -2.33
N PHE A 356 20.25 28.37 -3.00
CA PHE A 356 21.12 27.52 -3.84
C PHE A 356 22.02 26.61 -2.96
N PRO A 357 22.45 25.44 -3.47
CA PRO A 357 22.22 24.92 -4.81
C PRO A 357 20.83 24.30 -5.00
N VAL A 358 20.36 24.33 -6.25
CA VAL A 358 19.07 23.75 -6.65
C VAL A 358 19.27 22.72 -7.77
N ILE A 359 18.30 21.83 -7.95
CA ILE A 359 18.26 20.90 -9.08
C ILE A 359 17.02 21.13 -9.92
N VAL A 360 17.19 21.17 -11.22
CA VAL A 360 16.13 21.34 -12.22
C VAL A 360 15.85 20.01 -12.89
N LYS A 361 14.58 19.61 -12.91
CA LYS A 361 14.14 18.31 -13.43
C LYS A 361 12.93 18.48 -14.37
N PRO A 362 12.76 17.64 -15.38
CA PRO A 362 11.45 17.49 -16.00
C PRO A 362 10.45 17.03 -14.93
N ASN A 363 9.28 17.64 -14.88
CA ASN A 363 8.26 17.23 -13.92
C ASN A 363 7.72 15.83 -14.22
N LEU A 364 7.51 15.54 -15.50
CA LEU A 364 7.04 14.26 -15.99
C LEU A 364 8.21 13.38 -16.45
N GLY A 365 8.09 12.08 -16.24
CA GLY A 365 9.06 11.10 -16.72
C GLY A 365 9.79 10.34 -15.63
N ASP A 366 10.47 9.29 -16.04
CA ASP A 366 11.22 8.34 -15.22
C ASP A 366 12.68 8.17 -15.74
N SER A 367 13.34 7.07 -15.37
CA SER A 367 14.68 6.66 -15.82
C SER A 367 15.78 7.73 -15.75
N SER A 368 15.60 8.75 -14.92
CA SER A 368 16.48 9.93 -14.80
C SER A 368 16.60 10.74 -16.08
N PHE A 369 15.70 10.55 -17.06
CA PHE A 369 15.74 11.26 -18.32
C PHE A 369 15.60 12.76 -18.10
N GLY A 370 16.57 13.54 -18.61
CA GLY A 370 16.68 14.98 -18.41
C GLY A 370 17.20 15.41 -17.03
N ILE A 371 17.56 14.48 -16.15
CA ILE A 371 18.23 14.78 -14.87
C ILE A 371 19.73 14.59 -15.09
N THR A 372 20.47 15.68 -15.18
CA THR A 372 21.90 15.69 -15.49
C THR A 372 22.68 16.55 -14.50
N ALA A 373 24.00 16.43 -14.52
CA ALA A 373 24.88 17.30 -13.74
C ALA A 373 24.66 18.78 -14.04
N ARG A 374 24.32 19.12 -15.29
CA ARG A 374 23.98 20.49 -15.73
C ARG A 374 22.64 21.00 -15.18
N GLY A 375 21.80 20.09 -14.67
CA GLY A 375 20.57 20.46 -13.99
C GLY A 375 20.78 20.98 -12.56
N VAL A 376 21.98 20.78 -11.99
CA VAL A 376 22.34 21.35 -10.68
C VAL A 376 22.86 22.77 -10.89
N ALA A 377 22.22 23.74 -10.24
CA ALA A 377 22.54 25.17 -10.38
C ALA A 377 22.99 25.74 -9.01
N TYR A 378 24.06 26.51 -9.04
CA TYR A 378 24.63 27.21 -7.88
C TYR A 378 24.35 28.73 -7.91
N GLY A 379 23.65 29.19 -8.93
CA GLY A 379 23.28 30.57 -9.12
C GLY A 379 22.18 30.78 -10.17
N ALA A 380 21.71 32.02 -10.30
CA ALA A 380 20.56 32.34 -11.13
C ALA A 380 20.81 32.08 -12.63
N GLU A 381 22.01 32.35 -13.13
CA GLU A 381 22.35 32.10 -14.52
C GLU A 381 22.29 30.61 -14.88
N GLU A 382 22.87 29.76 -14.04
CA GLU A 382 22.86 28.30 -14.19
C GLU A 382 21.43 27.75 -14.10
N LEU A 383 20.61 28.27 -13.17
CA LEU A 383 19.21 27.91 -13.04
C LEU A 383 18.42 28.19 -14.34
N ILE A 384 18.55 29.37 -14.89
CA ILE A 384 17.85 29.74 -16.14
C ILE A 384 18.35 28.85 -17.30
N ASN A 385 19.65 28.62 -17.40
CA ASN A 385 20.21 27.75 -18.44
C ASN A 385 19.71 26.29 -18.29
N ALA A 386 19.58 25.78 -17.07
CA ALA A 386 19.05 24.45 -16.80
C ALA A 386 17.56 24.34 -17.19
N ILE A 387 16.74 25.33 -16.84
CA ILE A 387 15.32 25.38 -17.26
C ILE A 387 15.21 25.41 -18.79
N LEU A 388 15.98 26.28 -19.45
CA LEU A 388 15.97 26.37 -20.91
C LEU A 388 16.42 25.08 -21.57
N GLY A 389 17.44 24.43 -21.03
CA GLY A 389 17.92 23.14 -21.52
C GLY A 389 16.86 22.05 -21.48
N ILE A 390 16.13 21.95 -20.37
CA ILE A 390 15.01 21.00 -20.24
C ILE A 390 13.89 21.36 -21.23
N ARG A 391 13.52 22.62 -21.35
CA ARG A 391 12.48 23.05 -22.29
C ARG A 391 12.84 22.82 -23.75
N GLN A 392 14.10 22.96 -24.11
CA GLN A 392 14.58 22.64 -25.46
C GLN A 392 14.50 21.14 -25.76
N GLN A 393 14.77 20.31 -24.77
CA GLN A 393 14.79 18.85 -24.94
C GLN A 393 13.37 18.24 -24.89
N PHE A 394 12.52 18.71 -24.01
CA PHE A 394 11.22 18.08 -23.71
C PHE A 394 10.00 18.87 -24.22
N GLY A 395 10.20 20.07 -24.73
CA GLY A 395 9.14 20.97 -25.19
C GLY A 395 8.91 22.15 -24.27
N TYR A 396 8.73 23.31 -24.86
CA TYR A 396 8.50 24.55 -24.13
C TYR A 396 7.14 24.61 -23.42
N GLU A 397 6.22 23.72 -23.79
CA GLU A 397 4.89 23.58 -23.20
C GLU A 397 4.89 22.68 -21.95
N LYS A 398 6.03 22.10 -21.58
CA LYS A 398 6.13 21.21 -20.43
C LYS A 398 6.55 21.99 -19.18
N PRO A 399 5.95 21.64 -18.02
CA PRO A 399 6.37 22.21 -16.75
C PRO A 399 7.74 21.66 -16.31
N VAL A 400 8.44 22.46 -15.52
CA VAL A 400 9.74 22.12 -14.95
C VAL A 400 9.64 22.17 -13.43
N LEU A 401 10.26 21.22 -12.76
CA LEU A 401 10.36 21.17 -11.32
C LEU A 401 11.76 21.66 -10.90
N VAL A 402 11.81 22.66 -10.02
CA VAL A 402 13.03 23.13 -9.37
C VAL A 402 12.97 22.75 -7.92
N GLU A 403 13.96 22.06 -7.41
CA GLU A 403 14.02 21.62 -6.01
C GLU A 403 15.34 22.01 -5.36
N GLU A 404 15.37 22.13 -4.03
CA GLU A 404 16.63 22.22 -3.29
C GLU A 404 17.51 20.99 -3.63
N PHE A 405 18.79 21.23 -3.88
CA PHE A 405 19.72 20.14 -4.14
C PHE A 405 20.30 19.61 -2.84
N LEU A 406 19.77 18.48 -2.38
CA LEU A 406 20.23 17.81 -1.18
C LEU A 406 21.62 17.23 -1.39
N GLN A 407 22.54 17.44 -0.41
CA GLN A 407 23.95 17.07 -0.54
C GLN A 407 24.34 15.76 0.18
N GLY A 408 23.43 15.19 0.93
CA GLY A 408 23.66 13.95 1.68
C GLY A 408 23.59 12.69 0.82
N LYS A 409 23.49 11.54 1.48
CA LYS A 409 23.44 10.22 0.84
C LYS A 409 22.21 10.09 -0.05
N ASP A 410 22.42 9.48 -1.20
CA ASP A 410 21.37 9.13 -2.17
C ASP A 410 20.98 7.66 -1.92
N LEU A 411 19.73 7.39 -1.56
CA LEU A 411 19.28 6.12 -1.03
C LEU A 411 18.16 5.53 -1.90
N SER A 412 18.17 4.21 -2.02
CA SER A 412 17.07 3.48 -2.68
C SER A 412 16.51 2.39 -1.78
N VAL A 413 15.16 2.31 -1.70
CA VAL A 413 14.42 1.32 -0.92
C VAL A 413 13.49 0.53 -1.82
N GLY A 414 13.78 -0.74 -2.02
CA GLY A 414 12.92 -1.66 -2.76
C GLY A 414 11.91 -2.36 -1.84
N ILE A 415 10.67 -2.48 -2.27
CA ILE A 415 9.65 -3.30 -1.61
C ILE A 415 9.10 -4.29 -2.62
N ILE A 416 9.00 -5.56 -2.22
CA ILE A 416 8.39 -6.64 -3.00
C ILE A 416 7.23 -7.23 -2.20
N GLY A 417 6.09 -7.43 -2.85
CA GLY A 417 4.87 -7.94 -2.25
C GLY A 417 3.81 -6.86 -2.13
N ASN A 418 2.87 -7.05 -1.22
CA ASN A 418 1.72 -6.14 -1.09
C ASN A 418 1.49 -5.80 0.39
N PRO A 419 2.06 -4.70 0.91
CA PRO A 419 1.73 -4.17 2.22
C PRO A 419 0.22 -3.96 2.40
N PRO A 420 -0.32 -4.09 3.62
CA PRO A 420 0.35 -4.57 4.83
C PRO A 420 0.35 -6.10 4.99
N THR A 421 -0.16 -6.86 4.03
CA THR A 421 -0.47 -8.29 4.22
C THR A 421 0.73 -9.21 4.06
N SER A 422 1.52 -9.02 3.01
CA SER A 422 2.71 -9.85 2.74
C SER A 422 3.67 -9.06 1.86
N TYR A 423 4.78 -8.65 2.43
CA TYR A 423 5.82 -7.91 1.71
C TYR A 423 7.19 -8.12 2.34
N THR A 424 8.21 -7.81 1.57
CA THR A 424 9.61 -7.79 2.00
C THR A 424 10.19 -6.44 1.61
N VAL A 425 10.77 -5.74 2.58
CA VAL A 425 11.60 -4.57 2.31
C VAL A 425 13.01 -5.09 2.05
N LEU A 426 13.56 -4.74 0.91
CA LEU A 426 14.94 -5.08 0.55
C LEU A 426 15.91 -4.19 1.38
N PRO A 427 17.16 -4.62 1.58
CA PRO A 427 18.17 -3.78 2.21
C PRO A 427 18.26 -2.42 1.52
N ILE A 428 18.31 -1.35 2.30
CA ILE A 428 18.50 0.00 1.76
C ILE A 428 19.88 0.08 1.14
N THR A 429 19.97 0.64 -0.05
CA THR A 429 21.23 0.89 -0.74
C THR A 429 21.52 2.38 -0.82
N GLU A 430 22.80 2.75 -0.88
CA GLU A 430 23.26 4.10 -1.17
C GLU A 430 24.16 4.11 -2.42
N GLU A 431 24.15 5.24 -3.12
CA GLU A 431 25.03 5.44 -4.25
C GLU A 431 26.42 5.88 -3.78
N ASP A 432 27.46 5.11 -4.14
CA ASP A 432 28.86 5.42 -3.83
C ASP A 432 29.44 6.41 -4.84
N TYR A 433 29.52 7.66 -4.44
CA TYR A 433 30.08 8.75 -5.23
C TYR A 433 31.60 8.92 -5.11
N SER A 434 32.31 7.97 -4.52
CA SER A 434 33.78 8.05 -4.32
C SER A 434 34.56 8.17 -5.63
N VAL A 435 33.97 7.70 -6.73
CA VAL A 435 34.55 7.77 -8.08
C VAL A 435 34.26 9.07 -8.83
N VAL A 436 33.36 9.92 -8.31
CA VAL A 436 32.99 11.20 -8.92
C VAL A 436 33.95 12.29 -8.45
N PRO A 437 34.55 13.09 -9.38
CA PRO A 437 35.40 14.21 -9.02
C PRO A 437 34.75 15.17 -8.02
N PRO A 438 35.50 15.68 -7.01
CA PRO A 438 34.93 16.50 -5.95
C PRO A 438 34.24 17.78 -6.40
N GLU A 439 34.64 18.32 -7.54
CA GLU A 439 34.08 19.52 -8.17
C GLU A 439 32.76 19.28 -8.91
N MET A 440 32.42 18.01 -9.12
CA MET A 440 31.17 17.62 -9.80
C MET A 440 30.06 17.38 -8.76
N PRO A 441 28.80 17.72 -9.08
CA PRO A 441 27.69 17.45 -8.19
C PRO A 441 27.49 15.94 -8.02
N ARG A 442 27.22 15.49 -6.81
CA ARG A 442 26.93 14.08 -6.50
C ARG A 442 25.48 13.78 -6.91
N ILE A 443 25.30 13.21 -8.09
CA ILE A 443 24.00 12.91 -8.67
C ILE A 443 24.05 11.61 -9.49
N CYS A 444 23.10 10.70 -9.26
CA CYS A 444 22.89 9.51 -10.09
C CYS A 444 21.85 9.85 -11.18
N GLY A 445 22.27 10.66 -12.14
CA GLY A 445 21.44 11.15 -13.23
C GLY A 445 21.50 10.31 -14.50
N TYR A 446 21.15 10.95 -15.62
CA TYR A 446 21.17 10.34 -16.94
C TYR A 446 22.57 9.83 -17.33
N GLU A 447 23.61 10.60 -17.01
CA GLU A 447 25.00 10.24 -17.33
C GLU A 447 25.46 8.94 -16.66
N ALA A 448 24.97 8.63 -15.46
CA ALA A 448 25.30 7.41 -14.75
C ALA A 448 24.68 6.15 -15.37
N LYS A 449 23.62 6.31 -16.14
CA LYS A 449 22.86 5.20 -16.72
C LYS A 449 23.10 5.00 -18.20
N TRP A 450 23.43 6.07 -18.94
CA TRP A 450 23.41 6.07 -20.40
C TRP A 450 24.69 6.59 -21.06
N CYS A 451 25.69 7.05 -20.28
CA CYS A 451 26.93 7.62 -20.84
C CYS A 451 28.14 6.87 -20.31
N PRO A 452 28.62 5.83 -21.03
CA PRO A 452 29.78 5.02 -20.61
C PRO A 452 31.09 5.83 -20.42
N ASP A 453 31.23 6.93 -21.14
CA ASP A 453 32.40 7.82 -21.04
C ASP A 453 32.31 8.84 -19.89
N SER A 454 31.18 8.86 -19.16
CA SER A 454 30.99 9.78 -18.05
C SER A 454 31.68 9.29 -16.76
N PRO A 455 32.26 10.17 -15.94
CA PRO A 455 32.72 9.82 -14.60
C PRO A 455 31.66 9.14 -13.74
N TYR A 456 30.39 9.47 -13.96
CA TYR A 456 29.23 8.90 -13.24
C TYR A 456 28.93 7.43 -13.58
N TRP A 457 29.41 6.93 -14.72
CA TRP A 457 29.17 5.54 -15.16
C TRP A 457 29.65 4.48 -14.16
N ASN A 458 30.68 4.81 -13.39
CA ASN A 458 31.27 3.89 -12.42
C ASN A 458 30.66 3.97 -11.01
N ILE A 459 29.62 4.75 -10.79
CA ILE A 459 28.88 4.79 -9.53
C ILE A 459 28.31 3.38 -9.25
N LYS A 460 28.39 2.96 -8.01
CA LYS A 460 27.89 1.66 -7.56
C LYS A 460 26.91 1.84 -6.42
N SER A 461 25.82 1.10 -6.46
CA SER A 461 24.93 0.96 -5.32
C SER A 461 25.54 -0.01 -4.32
N VAL A 462 25.71 0.42 -3.08
CA VAL A 462 26.25 -0.36 -1.97
C VAL A 462 25.24 -0.41 -0.81
N PRO A 463 25.32 -1.37 0.11
CA PRO A 463 24.48 -1.32 1.31
C PRO A 463 24.66 -0.02 2.08
N ALA A 464 23.56 0.64 2.43
CA ALA A 464 23.59 1.91 3.15
C ALA A 464 23.90 1.69 4.63
N GLU A 465 24.73 2.56 5.19
CA GLU A 465 24.95 2.65 6.63
C GLU A 465 24.17 3.85 7.19
N LEU A 466 23.08 3.57 7.91
CA LEU A 466 22.16 4.55 8.47
C LEU A 466 21.96 4.33 9.97
N PRO A 467 21.64 5.39 10.73
CA PRO A 467 21.13 5.23 12.09
C PRO A 467 19.82 4.44 12.09
N ASP A 468 19.63 3.54 13.06
CA ASP A 468 18.44 2.68 13.18
C ASP A 468 17.11 3.44 13.10
N ASP A 469 17.05 4.63 13.71
CA ASP A 469 15.80 5.42 13.72
C ASP A 469 15.51 6.03 12.33
N THR A 470 16.55 6.41 11.59
CA THR A 470 16.45 6.91 10.21
C THR A 470 15.97 5.79 9.29
N GLU A 471 16.56 4.60 9.38
CA GLU A 471 16.14 3.45 8.59
C GLU A 471 14.67 3.09 8.85
N LYS A 472 14.28 3.01 10.12
CA LYS A 472 12.89 2.72 10.50
C LYS A 472 11.90 3.77 9.99
N ALA A 473 12.28 5.05 10.04
CA ALA A 473 11.45 6.14 9.54
C ALA A 473 11.24 6.04 8.02
N ILE A 474 12.32 5.84 7.26
CA ILE A 474 12.28 5.65 5.80
C ILE A 474 11.37 4.47 5.44
N VAL A 475 11.59 3.30 6.05
CA VAL A 475 10.79 2.11 5.77
C VAL A 475 9.30 2.34 6.07
N LYS A 476 8.99 3.00 7.19
CA LYS A 476 7.62 3.35 7.56
C LYS A 476 6.99 4.25 6.48
N TRP A 477 7.66 5.31 6.08
CA TRP A 477 7.16 6.25 5.06
C TRP A 477 7.01 5.60 3.69
N CYS A 478 7.91 4.70 3.31
CA CYS A 478 7.76 3.92 2.08
C CYS A 478 6.47 3.08 2.09
N VAL A 479 6.14 2.42 3.20
CA VAL A 479 4.91 1.63 3.34
C VAL A 479 3.66 2.53 3.31
N GLU A 480 3.71 3.68 3.99
CA GLU A 480 2.61 4.65 3.99
C GLU A 480 2.35 5.22 2.57
N LEU A 481 3.42 5.59 1.85
CA LEU A 481 3.32 6.04 0.45
C LEU A 481 2.83 4.92 -0.47
N TRP A 482 3.30 3.68 -0.26
CA TRP A 482 2.83 2.52 -0.99
C TRP A 482 1.31 2.38 -0.93
N GLU A 483 0.74 2.43 0.26
CA GLU A 483 -0.70 2.32 0.47
C GLU A 483 -1.44 3.52 -0.16
N ARG A 484 -0.91 4.73 0.02
CA ARG A 484 -1.56 5.96 -0.46
C ARG A 484 -1.56 6.11 -1.98
N LEU A 485 -0.48 5.66 -2.63
CA LEU A 485 -0.32 5.70 -4.10
C LEU A 485 -0.85 4.43 -4.78
N GLU A 486 -1.39 3.48 -4.01
CA GLU A 486 -1.91 2.20 -4.52
C GLU A 486 -0.86 1.39 -5.29
N CYS A 487 0.41 1.43 -4.82
CA CYS A 487 1.46 0.59 -5.38
C CYS A 487 1.12 -0.90 -5.20
N ARG A 488 1.63 -1.73 -6.12
CA ARG A 488 1.34 -3.15 -6.13
C ARG A 488 2.54 -3.94 -6.63
N ASP A 489 2.75 -5.12 -6.04
CA ASP A 489 3.70 -6.16 -6.39
C ASP A 489 5.17 -5.79 -6.15
N TYR A 490 5.65 -4.68 -6.65
CA TYR A 490 6.98 -4.15 -6.38
C TYR A 490 7.04 -2.66 -6.67
N ALA A 491 7.84 -1.93 -5.89
CA ALA A 491 8.18 -0.55 -6.13
C ALA A 491 9.53 -0.20 -5.50
N ARG A 492 10.14 0.87 -5.99
CA ARG A 492 11.34 1.48 -5.44
C ARG A 492 11.02 2.91 -5.02
N PHE A 493 11.53 3.29 -3.85
CA PHE A 493 11.45 4.65 -3.32
C PHE A 493 12.86 5.22 -3.25
N ASP A 494 13.05 6.34 -3.91
CA ASP A 494 14.33 7.04 -3.90
C ASP A 494 14.28 8.17 -2.87
N TRP A 495 15.28 8.21 -2.01
CA TRP A 495 15.42 9.16 -0.91
C TRP A 495 16.75 9.86 -0.98
N ARG A 496 16.82 11.05 -0.43
CA ARG A 496 18.09 11.72 -0.26
C ARG A 496 18.17 12.39 1.11
N LEU A 497 19.33 12.29 1.76
CA LEU A 497 19.55 12.98 3.01
C LEU A 497 19.91 14.44 2.76
N ASP A 498 19.42 15.34 3.61
CA ASP A 498 19.94 16.71 3.68
C ASP A 498 21.29 16.77 4.43
N ALA A 499 21.81 17.98 4.65
CA ALA A 499 23.08 18.18 5.34
C ALA A 499 23.04 17.76 6.82
N GLU A 500 21.88 17.76 7.43
CA GLU A 500 21.61 17.35 8.81
C GLU A 500 21.34 15.85 8.94
N GLY A 501 21.27 15.12 7.82
CA GLY A 501 20.99 13.70 7.79
C GLY A 501 19.51 13.34 7.82
N THR A 502 18.61 14.30 7.57
CA THR A 502 17.17 14.07 7.48
C THR A 502 16.83 13.53 6.10
N PRO A 503 16.12 12.40 5.99
CA PRO A 503 15.67 11.87 4.70
C PRO A 503 14.49 12.68 4.14
N LYS A 504 14.60 12.97 2.85
CA LYS A 504 13.58 13.69 2.08
C LYS A 504 13.30 13.00 0.75
#